data_466589d38444bbd456064bcb5a6ee329
#
_entry.id   466589d38444bbd456064bcb5a6ee329
#
_cell.length_a   1.000
_cell.length_b   1.000
_cell.length_c   1.000
_cell.angle_alpha   90.00
_cell.angle_beta   90.00
_cell.angle_gamma   90.00
#
_symmetry.space_group_name_H-M   'P 1'
#
loop_
_entity.id
_entity.type
_entity.pdbx_description
1 polymer ?
#
loop_
_entity_poly.entity_id
_entity_poly.type
_entity_poly.pdbx_seq_one_letter_code
_entity_poly.pdbx_strand_id
1 'polypeptide(L)'
;AGYIGFKFTRKGCIPVSGETGIQAMERMVAEPEPAPAATPGKVKDEDIMMSYTDHVLGFASDIPPAKIVVDTANGMGGYALPHLLRRLPIEAHVLFQELDGTFPNHEADPLKVENLKWLREEVLKQRADLGVAFDGDADRVVFVDDRGEPVRSDFMTAVFAEEFLMRSPGAAVVYDLRSSRATRDAIAKAGGKPIRERVGHSFIKATMRKEKAVMGGELSGHFYFKDNYVSDSGDIAMVTLLSILGKKGIGLRALVAPFHRYFATGEMNFRTADGERLFALLKERYSDGVLDELDGITVQYKDWWFNVRRSNTEPLVRLNLEADTESLRDLKCAELVPLLGTPVHGGH
;
A
#
# COMPACT_ATOMS: atom_id res chain seq x y z
N ALA A 1 20.03 12.01 -6.71
CA ALA A 1 19.70 12.52 -5.37
C ALA A 1 19.18 13.95 -5.45
N GLY A 2 17.89 14.13 -5.64
CA GLY A 2 17.25 15.45 -5.70
C GLY A 2 16.14 15.63 -4.67
N TYR A 3 15.88 14.61 -3.83
CA TYR A 3 14.76 14.61 -2.88
C TYR A 3 15.23 14.17 -1.49
N ILE A 4 14.75 14.89 -0.46
CA ILE A 4 14.84 14.50 0.95
C ILE A 4 13.41 14.49 1.49
N GLY A 5 13.00 13.38 2.11
CA GLY A 5 11.68 13.23 2.72
C GLY A 5 11.77 13.14 4.24
N PHE A 6 10.82 13.78 4.91
CA PHE A 6 10.64 13.66 6.35
C PHE A 6 9.21 13.27 6.66
N LYS A 7 9.03 12.26 7.51
CA LYS A 7 7.72 11.91 8.09
C LYS A 7 7.68 12.44 9.53
N PHE A 8 6.78 13.39 9.80
CA PHE A 8 6.61 13.97 11.12
C PHE A 8 5.44 13.33 11.86
N THR A 9 5.66 12.95 13.10
CA THR A 9 4.61 12.40 13.97
C THR A 9 4.59 13.09 15.32
N ARG A 10 3.40 13.17 15.91
CA ARG A 10 3.20 13.56 17.30
C ARG A 10 3.19 12.32 18.21
N LYS A 11 3.07 12.52 19.51
CA LYS A 11 2.91 11.45 20.50
C LYS A 11 1.82 10.45 20.05
N GLY A 12 2.12 9.15 20.15
CA GLY A 12 1.22 8.07 19.70
C GLY A 12 1.22 7.86 18.19
N CYS A 13 2.32 8.21 17.51
CA CYS A 13 2.50 8.05 16.06
C CYS A 13 1.42 8.73 15.22
N ILE A 14 0.86 9.86 15.72
CA ILE A 14 -0.15 10.63 14.97
C ILE A 14 0.57 11.42 13.88
N PRO A 15 0.30 11.17 12.58
CA PRO A 15 1.00 11.84 11.50
C PRO A 15 0.68 13.34 11.48
N VAL A 16 1.68 14.16 11.14
CA VAL A 16 1.52 15.56 10.84
C VAL A 16 1.28 15.70 9.33
N SER A 17 0.07 16.09 8.96
CA SER A 17 -0.34 16.33 7.57
C SER A 17 -0.27 17.81 7.19
N GLY A 18 -0.61 18.16 5.94
CA GLY A 18 -0.73 19.54 5.48
C GLY A 18 -1.58 20.38 6.43
N GLU A 19 -2.78 19.93 6.75
CA GLU A 19 -3.74 20.63 7.59
C GLU A 19 -3.39 20.61 9.09
N THR A 20 -2.68 19.58 9.55
CA THR A 20 -2.42 19.37 10.98
C THR A 20 -1.06 19.90 11.44
N GLY A 21 -0.24 20.50 10.55
CA GLY A 21 1.02 21.10 10.94
C GLY A 21 2.05 21.40 9.85
N ILE A 22 2.07 20.68 8.71
CA ILE A 22 3.09 20.94 7.67
C ILE A 22 3.03 22.36 7.12
N GLN A 23 1.83 22.89 6.84
CA GLN A 23 1.66 24.29 6.41
C GLN A 23 2.10 25.31 7.47
N ALA A 24 1.97 24.95 8.75
CA ALA A 24 2.49 25.81 9.83
C ALA A 24 4.03 25.78 9.85
N MET A 25 4.65 24.60 9.68
CA MET A 25 6.10 24.46 9.57
C MET A 25 6.66 25.22 8.37
N GLU A 26 5.99 25.17 7.21
CA GLU A 26 6.37 25.93 6.02
C GLU A 26 6.44 27.43 6.30
N ARG A 27 5.44 27.99 7.00
CA ARG A 27 5.45 29.40 7.42
C ARG A 27 6.59 29.69 8.39
N MET A 28 6.84 28.81 9.36
CA MET A 28 7.94 28.97 10.32
C MET A 28 9.32 28.98 9.66
N VAL A 29 9.53 28.17 8.61
CA VAL A 29 10.78 28.15 7.84
C VAL A 29 11.02 29.48 7.09
N ALA A 30 9.96 30.21 6.75
CA ALA A 30 10.07 31.52 6.10
C ALA A 30 10.35 32.66 7.10
N GLU A 31 10.25 32.40 8.41
CA GLU A 31 10.59 33.38 9.47
C GLU A 31 12.09 33.37 9.74
N PRO A 32 12.64 34.47 10.33
CA PRO A 32 14.03 34.49 10.77
C PRO A 32 14.34 33.34 11.74
N GLU A 33 15.54 32.80 11.63
CA GLU A 33 15.99 31.71 12.48
C GLU A 33 15.91 32.16 13.98
N PRO A 34 15.28 31.35 14.86
CA PRO A 34 15.17 31.70 16.27
C PRO A 34 16.54 31.72 16.92
N ALA A 35 16.70 32.59 17.92
CA ALA A 35 17.95 32.64 18.67
C ALA A 35 18.26 31.27 19.31
N PRO A 36 19.53 30.84 19.30
CA PRO A 36 19.94 29.60 19.94
C PRO A 36 19.50 29.52 21.39
N ALA A 37 19.08 28.35 21.86
CA ALA A 37 18.76 28.15 23.27
C ALA A 37 19.99 28.42 24.15
N ALA A 38 19.79 29.12 25.29
CA ALA A 38 20.86 29.41 26.24
C ALA A 38 21.55 28.14 26.78
N THR A 39 20.82 27.04 26.84
CA THR A 39 21.33 25.71 27.19
C THR A 39 21.00 24.74 26.07
N PRO A 40 22.00 24.21 25.35
CA PRO A 40 21.78 23.20 24.30
C PRO A 40 21.12 21.95 24.87
N GLY A 41 20.27 21.32 24.04
CA GLY A 41 19.71 19.99 24.35
C GLY A 41 20.81 18.92 24.42
N LYS A 42 20.47 17.78 24.99
CA LYS A 42 21.33 16.60 25.02
C LYS A 42 20.90 15.61 23.94
N VAL A 43 21.86 15.05 23.22
CA VAL A 43 21.67 13.91 22.32
C VAL A 43 21.93 12.63 23.10
N LYS A 44 21.06 11.63 22.94
CA LYS A 44 21.22 10.28 23.48
C LYS A 44 21.03 9.30 22.32
N ASP A 45 22.02 8.46 22.11
CA ASP A 45 21.92 7.34 21.19
C ASP A 45 21.31 6.13 21.89
N GLU A 46 20.41 5.44 21.24
CA GLU A 46 19.74 4.24 21.76
C GLU A 46 19.52 3.23 20.63
N ASP A 47 20.04 2.02 20.79
CA ASP A 47 19.78 0.91 19.86
C ASP A 47 18.40 0.33 20.19
N ILE A 48 17.47 0.47 19.24
CA ILE A 48 16.10 -0.06 19.37
C ILE A 48 15.87 -1.33 18.57
N MET A 49 16.88 -1.86 17.86
CA MET A 49 16.69 -2.93 16.88
C MET A 49 16.14 -4.22 17.52
N MET A 50 16.60 -4.58 18.72
CA MET A 50 16.05 -5.73 19.45
C MET A 50 14.57 -5.54 19.76
N SER A 51 14.22 -4.39 20.33
CA SER A 51 12.83 -4.06 20.70
C SER A 51 11.92 -3.98 19.48
N TYR A 52 12.41 -3.44 18.37
CA TYR A 52 11.71 -3.40 17.09
C TYR A 52 11.44 -4.81 16.57
N THR A 53 12.47 -5.66 16.54
CA THR A 53 12.35 -7.05 16.08
C THR A 53 11.37 -7.84 16.96
N ASP A 54 11.41 -7.68 18.28
CA ASP A 54 10.46 -8.30 19.21
C ASP A 54 9.03 -7.86 18.92
N HIS A 55 8.84 -6.56 18.67
CA HIS A 55 7.53 -6.01 18.33
C HIS A 55 6.99 -6.60 17.02
N VAL A 56 7.79 -6.65 15.94
CA VAL A 56 7.40 -7.24 14.66
C VAL A 56 7.05 -8.73 14.82
N LEU A 57 7.88 -9.48 15.55
CA LEU A 57 7.64 -10.91 15.81
C LEU A 57 6.41 -11.16 16.70
N GLY A 58 5.94 -10.17 17.44
CA GLY A 58 4.67 -10.24 18.16
C GLY A 58 3.45 -10.42 17.25
N PHE A 59 3.57 -10.13 15.96
CA PHE A 59 2.54 -10.39 14.94
C PHE A 59 2.65 -11.76 14.27
N ALA A 60 3.78 -12.44 14.46
CA ALA A 60 4.03 -13.77 13.90
C ALA A 60 3.37 -14.87 14.76
N SER A 61 2.88 -15.91 14.10
CA SER A 61 2.44 -17.15 14.73
C SER A 61 2.64 -18.32 13.76
N ASP A 62 3.19 -19.43 14.27
CA ASP A 62 3.27 -20.72 13.56
C ASP A 62 3.82 -20.61 12.11
N ILE A 63 4.88 -19.83 11.92
CA ILE A 63 5.55 -19.71 10.61
C ILE A 63 6.26 -21.04 10.34
N PRO A 64 5.91 -21.75 9.24
CA PRO A 64 6.58 -22.99 8.85
C PRO A 64 7.94 -22.70 8.22
N PRO A 65 8.83 -23.71 8.13
CA PRO A 65 9.95 -23.62 7.21
C PRO A 65 9.48 -23.27 5.80
N ALA A 66 10.08 -22.24 5.24
CA ALA A 66 9.76 -21.74 3.91
C ALA A 66 11.02 -21.18 3.24
N LYS A 67 11.05 -21.20 1.92
CA LYS A 67 12.10 -20.55 1.14
C LYS A 67 11.55 -19.27 0.51
N ILE A 68 12.17 -18.13 0.81
CA ILE A 68 11.73 -16.84 0.28
C ILE A 68 12.86 -16.07 -0.40
N VAL A 69 12.51 -15.25 -1.37
CA VAL A 69 13.42 -14.22 -1.91
C VAL A 69 12.92 -12.86 -1.46
N VAL A 70 13.82 -12.03 -0.95
CA VAL A 70 13.48 -10.69 -0.47
C VAL A 70 14.31 -9.66 -1.23
N ASP A 71 13.64 -8.69 -1.82
CA ASP A 71 14.27 -7.55 -2.48
C ASP A 71 14.12 -6.31 -1.58
N THR A 72 15.24 -5.76 -1.14
CA THR A 72 15.27 -4.56 -0.30
C THR A 72 15.61 -3.28 -1.06
N ALA A 73 15.82 -3.39 -2.37
CA ALA A 73 16.12 -2.27 -3.28
C ALA A 73 17.22 -1.32 -2.77
N ASN A 74 18.24 -1.83 -2.06
CA ASN A 74 19.26 -1.02 -1.39
C ASN A 74 18.70 -0.03 -0.33
N GLY A 75 17.44 -0.21 0.09
CA GLY A 75 16.74 0.61 1.06
C GLY A 75 16.86 0.12 2.51
N MET A 76 16.09 0.74 3.39
CA MET A 76 16.13 0.47 4.85
C MET A 76 15.74 -0.94 5.25
N GLY A 77 15.00 -1.67 4.40
CA GLY A 77 14.77 -3.10 4.59
C GLY A 77 16.06 -3.89 4.76
N GLY A 78 17.14 -3.53 4.04
CA GLY A 78 18.46 -4.14 4.16
C GLY A 78 19.08 -4.02 5.55
N TYR A 79 18.70 -3.03 6.34
CA TYR A 79 19.15 -2.82 7.71
C TYR A 79 18.33 -3.62 8.73
N ALA A 80 17.02 -3.58 8.66
CA ALA A 80 16.12 -4.19 9.66
C ALA A 80 15.94 -5.70 9.46
N LEU A 81 15.72 -6.14 8.21
CA LEU A 81 15.40 -7.54 7.88
C LEU A 81 16.41 -8.58 8.37
N PRO A 82 17.75 -8.40 8.31
CA PRO A 82 18.68 -9.40 8.80
C PRO A 82 18.47 -9.76 10.27
N HIS A 83 18.02 -8.81 11.11
CA HIS A 83 17.71 -9.06 12.51
C HIS A 83 16.43 -9.89 12.66
N LEU A 84 15.44 -9.67 11.80
CA LEU A 84 14.18 -10.40 11.79
C LEU A 84 14.36 -11.81 11.22
N LEU A 85 14.99 -11.93 10.04
CA LEU A 85 15.15 -13.20 9.32
C LEU A 85 15.90 -14.26 10.12
N ARG A 86 16.92 -13.86 10.88
CA ARG A 86 17.68 -14.79 11.77
C ARG A 86 16.82 -15.44 12.86
N ARG A 87 15.64 -14.90 13.15
CA ARG A 87 14.74 -15.38 14.20
C ARG A 87 13.54 -16.16 13.64
N LEU A 88 13.45 -16.28 12.33
CA LEU A 88 12.38 -17.00 11.64
C LEU A 88 12.88 -18.34 11.11
N PRO A 89 12.05 -19.37 11.07
CA PRO A 89 12.43 -20.70 10.57
C PRO A 89 12.39 -20.76 9.03
N ILE A 90 12.95 -19.74 8.35
CA ILE A 90 12.88 -19.59 6.89
C ILE A 90 14.28 -19.54 6.28
N GLU A 91 14.42 -20.03 5.05
CA GLU A 91 15.57 -19.81 4.19
C GLU A 91 15.32 -18.58 3.34
N ALA A 92 16.03 -17.47 3.59
CA ALA A 92 15.87 -16.23 2.88
C ALA A 92 17.05 -15.91 1.98
N HIS A 93 16.78 -15.67 0.69
CA HIS A 93 17.75 -15.11 -0.25
C HIS A 93 17.46 -13.62 -0.42
N VAL A 94 18.37 -12.75 0.05
CA VAL A 94 18.16 -11.30 0.05
C VAL A 94 18.91 -10.65 -1.11
N LEU A 95 18.17 -9.91 -1.95
CA LEU A 95 18.68 -9.11 -3.05
C LEU A 95 18.90 -7.66 -2.58
N PHE A 96 19.99 -7.05 -3.06
CA PHE A 96 20.28 -5.63 -2.88
C PHE A 96 20.24 -5.17 -1.42
N GLN A 97 20.79 -5.98 -0.52
CA GLN A 97 20.75 -5.77 0.94
C GLN A 97 21.57 -4.56 1.39
N GLU A 98 22.66 -4.25 0.69
CA GLU A 98 23.55 -3.13 1.04
C GLU A 98 22.80 -1.80 0.92
N LEU A 99 22.91 -0.97 1.98
CA LEU A 99 22.28 0.36 2.00
C LEU A 99 22.98 1.31 1.04
N ASP A 100 22.28 1.77 0.03
CA ASP A 100 22.77 2.77 -0.92
C ASP A 100 21.63 3.68 -1.38
N GLY A 101 21.57 4.91 -0.86
CA GLY A 101 20.55 5.90 -1.21
C GLY A 101 20.62 6.40 -2.66
N THR A 102 21.53 5.89 -3.49
CA THR A 102 21.55 6.14 -4.95
C THR A 102 20.71 5.09 -5.70
N PHE A 103 20.30 4.00 -5.05
CA PHE A 103 19.51 2.91 -5.62
C PHE A 103 20.10 2.35 -6.92
N PRO A 104 21.36 1.84 -6.90
CA PRO A 104 22.15 1.56 -8.11
C PRO A 104 21.59 0.40 -8.94
N ASN A 105 20.78 -0.48 -8.38
CA ASN A 105 20.27 -1.65 -9.06
C ASN A 105 18.92 -1.38 -9.75
N HIS A 106 17.98 -0.79 -9.04
CA HIS A 106 16.69 -0.32 -9.56
C HIS A 106 16.08 0.70 -8.60
N GLU A 107 15.10 1.45 -9.08
CA GLU A 107 14.34 2.39 -8.24
C GLU A 107 13.61 1.61 -7.13
N ALA A 108 13.65 2.13 -5.91
CA ALA A 108 13.04 1.51 -4.74
C ALA A 108 11.51 1.73 -4.69
N ASP A 109 10.82 1.34 -5.76
CA ASP A 109 9.37 1.43 -5.92
C ASP A 109 8.82 0.07 -6.43
N PRO A 110 8.30 -0.79 -5.54
CA PRO A 110 7.84 -2.12 -5.90
C PRO A 110 6.50 -2.13 -6.65
N LEU A 111 5.85 -0.97 -6.83
CA LEU A 111 4.63 -0.88 -7.64
C LEU A 111 4.93 -0.90 -9.14
N LYS A 112 6.14 -0.51 -9.54
CA LYS A 112 6.59 -0.59 -10.93
C LYS A 112 7.01 -2.02 -11.25
N VAL A 113 6.29 -2.68 -12.16
CA VAL A 113 6.51 -4.09 -12.51
C VAL A 113 7.93 -4.35 -13.01
N GLU A 114 8.55 -3.37 -13.69
CA GLU A 114 9.94 -3.43 -14.14
C GLU A 114 10.93 -3.57 -12.98
N ASN A 115 10.65 -2.98 -11.82
CA ASN A 115 11.50 -3.07 -10.63
C ASN A 115 11.42 -4.44 -9.96
N LEU A 116 10.37 -5.22 -10.22
CA LEU A 116 10.20 -6.57 -9.70
C LEU A 116 10.93 -7.65 -10.53
N LYS A 117 11.57 -7.27 -11.64
CA LYS A 117 12.19 -8.22 -12.58
C LYS A 117 13.16 -9.17 -11.87
N TRP A 118 14.09 -8.65 -11.10
CA TRP A 118 15.12 -9.47 -10.40
C TRP A 118 14.51 -10.38 -9.34
N LEU A 119 13.56 -9.86 -8.58
CA LEU A 119 12.82 -10.66 -7.60
C LEU A 119 12.10 -11.83 -8.27
N ARG A 120 11.37 -11.57 -9.35
CA ARG A 120 10.60 -12.58 -10.09
C ARG A 120 11.51 -13.67 -10.68
N GLU A 121 12.62 -13.27 -11.31
CA GLU A 121 13.62 -14.19 -11.88
C GLU A 121 14.25 -15.05 -10.78
N GLU A 122 14.58 -14.45 -9.63
CA GLU A 122 15.25 -15.18 -8.55
C GLU A 122 14.26 -16.11 -7.80
N VAL A 123 12.98 -15.73 -7.64
CA VAL A 123 11.93 -16.62 -7.12
C VAL A 123 11.86 -17.92 -7.93
N LEU A 124 11.81 -17.80 -9.26
CA LEU A 124 11.76 -18.95 -10.16
C LEU A 124 13.04 -19.79 -10.11
N LYS A 125 14.19 -19.14 -10.15
CA LYS A 125 15.51 -19.79 -10.14
C LYS A 125 15.75 -20.56 -8.83
N GLN A 126 15.38 -19.97 -7.70
CA GLN A 126 15.51 -20.56 -6.37
C GLN A 126 14.39 -21.56 -6.04
N ARG A 127 13.32 -21.60 -6.85
CA ARG A 127 12.06 -22.31 -6.56
C ARG A 127 11.54 -21.91 -5.17
N ALA A 128 11.53 -20.60 -4.92
CA ALA A 128 11.06 -20.05 -3.65
C ALA A 128 9.53 -20.13 -3.55
N ASP A 129 9.03 -20.25 -2.32
CA ASP A 129 7.60 -20.28 -2.02
C ASP A 129 6.96 -18.88 -2.14
N LEU A 130 7.79 -17.83 -1.98
CA LEU A 130 7.36 -16.45 -1.89
C LEU A 130 8.47 -15.48 -2.29
N GLY A 131 8.12 -14.44 -3.03
CA GLY A 131 8.94 -13.23 -3.21
C GLY A 131 8.34 -12.06 -2.42
N VAL A 132 9.22 -11.21 -1.87
CA VAL A 132 8.86 -10.03 -1.07
C VAL A 132 9.69 -8.85 -1.55
N ALA A 133 9.07 -7.76 -2.01
CA ALA A 133 9.74 -6.54 -2.43
C ALA A 133 9.36 -5.38 -1.52
N PHE A 134 10.35 -4.70 -0.97
CA PHE A 134 10.19 -3.51 -0.15
C PHE A 134 10.51 -2.24 -0.95
N ASP A 135 9.94 -1.12 -0.52
CA ASP A 135 10.37 0.19 -1.00
C ASP A 135 11.54 0.77 -0.19
N GLY A 136 11.93 2.01 -0.48
CA GLY A 136 13.15 2.62 0.05
C GLY A 136 13.19 2.76 1.57
N ASP A 137 12.08 3.00 2.25
CA ASP A 137 11.97 3.11 3.71
C ASP A 137 11.25 1.92 4.37
N ALA A 138 10.90 0.90 3.55
CA ALA A 138 10.31 -0.38 3.95
C ALA A 138 8.92 -0.26 4.61
N ASP A 139 8.20 0.83 4.35
CA ASP A 139 6.81 0.96 4.81
C ASP A 139 5.80 0.37 3.81
N ARG A 140 6.22 0.14 2.55
CA ARG A 140 5.47 -0.58 1.52
C ARG A 140 6.08 -1.95 1.24
N VAL A 141 5.21 -2.91 0.95
CA VAL A 141 5.60 -4.25 0.52
C VAL A 141 4.69 -4.78 -0.58
N VAL A 142 5.29 -5.41 -1.57
CA VAL A 142 4.60 -6.16 -2.63
C VAL A 142 5.05 -7.62 -2.55
N PHE A 143 4.11 -8.53 -2.71
CA PHE A 143 4.37 -9.97 -2.69
C PHE A 143 4.31 -10.56 -4.10
N VAL A 144 5.15 -11.55 -4.33
CA VAL A 144 5.25 -12.29 -5.58
C VAL A 144 5.03 -13.77 -5.28
N ASP A 145 4.19 -14.44 -6.05
CA ASP A 145 3.89 -15.87 -5.83
C ASP A 145 5.03 -16.80 -6.32
N ASP A 146 4.90 -18.09 -6.10
CA ASP A 146 5.85 -19.14 -6.47
C ASP A 146 6.09 -19.27 -8.00
N ARG A 147 5.30 -18.57 -8.81
CA ARG A 147 5.47 -18.47 -10.28
C ARG A 147 6.06 -17.14 -10.74
N GLY A 148 6.48 -16.31 -9.81
CA GLY A 148 7.01 -14.99 -10.13
C GLY A 148 5.93 -13.97 -10.50
N GLU A 149 4.65 -14.21 -10.17
CA GLU A 149 3.59 -13.26 -10.49
C GLU A 149 3.31 -12.34 -9.30
N PRO A 150 3.35 -11.00 -9.50
CA PRO A 150 3.03 -10.04 -8.45
C PRO A 150 1.57 -10.15 -8.02
N VAL A 151 1.34 -10.08 -6.72
CA VAL A 151 0.00 -10.09 -6.13
C VAL A 151 -0.46 -8.67 -5.83
N ARG A 152 -1.66 -8.33 -6.23
CA ARG A 152 -2.27 -7.01 -5.96
C ARG A 152 -2.38 -6.77 -4.45
N SER A 153 -1.97 -5.58 -4.02
CA SER A 153 -1.97 -5.22 -2.60
C SER A 153 -3.37 -5.14 -1.98
N ASP A 154 -4.39 -4.85 -2.77
CA ASP A 154 -5.78 -4.87 -2.31
C ASP A 154 -6.29 -6.31 -2.03
N PHE A 155 -5.81 -7.33 -2.75
CA PHE A 155 -6.06 -8.72 -2.42
C PHE A 155 -5.35 -9.12 -1.13
N MET A 156 -4.14 -8.60 -0.91
CA MET A 156 -3.44 -8.79 0.37
C MET A 156 -4.19 -8.12 1.52
N THR A 157 -4.78 -6.93 1.28
CA THR A 157 -5.67 -6.29 2.25
C THR A 157 -6.85 -7.21 2.62
N ALA A 158 -7.46 -7.89 1.64
CA ALA A 158 -8.53 -8.85 1.90
C ALA A 158 -8.04 -10.05 2.72
N VAL A 159 -6.88 -10.62 2.38
CA VAL A 159 -6.24 -11.73 3.12
C VAL A 159 -5.99 -11.37 4.58
N PHE A 160 -5.36 -10.22 4.81
CA PHE A 160 -5.06 -9.76 6.17
C PHE A 160 -6.35 -9.43 6.93
N ALA A 161 -7.33 -8.82 6.28
CA ALA A 161 -8.63 -8.53 6.91
C ALA A 161 -9.31 -9.80 7.43
N GLU A 162 -9.33 -10.88 6.65
CA GLU A 162 -9.88 -12.16 7.10
C GLU A 162 -9.20 -12.64 8.39
N GLU A 163 -7.86 -12.59 8.46
CA GLU A 163 -7.11 -13.03 9.65
C GLU A 163 -7.38 -12.14 10.88
N PHE A 164 -7.35 -10.82 10.73
CA PHE A 164 -7.58 -9.89 11.83
C PHE A 164 -9.04 -9.91 12.32
N LEU A 165 -10.01 -10.11 11.43
CA LEU A 165 -11.42 -10.19 11.76
C LEU A 165 -11.78 -11.49 12.49
N MET A 166 -11.05 -12.60 12.30
CA MET A 166 -11.21 -13.80 13.12
C MET A 166 -10.96 -13.52 14.61
N ARG A 167 -10.00 -12.62 14.90
CA ARG A 167 -9.68 -12.22 16.30
C ARG A 167 -10.54 -11.06 16.78
N SER A 168 -11.19 -10.33 15.89
CA SER A 168 -11.98 -9.13 16.20
C SER A 168 -13.25 -9.08 15.34
N PRO A 169 -14.22 -9.98 15.54
CA PRO A 169 -15.46 -10.00 14.76
C PRO A 169 -16.21 -8.68 14.84
N GLY A 170 -16.75 -8.23 13.71
CA GLY A 170 -17.48 -6.95 13.61
C GLY A 170 -16.60 -5.72 13.54
N ALA A 171 -15.28 -5.84 13.64
CA ALA A 171 -14.40 -4.68 13.59
C ALA A 171 -14.37 -4.03 12.21
N ALA A 172 -14.01 -2.75 12.17
CA ALA A 172 -13.79 -2.01 10.94
C ALA A 172 -12.44 -2.37 10.31
N VAL A 173 -12.42 -2.39 8.98
CA VAL A 173 -11.22 -2.46 8.14
C VAL A 173 -11.28 -1.32 7.14
N VAL A 174 -10.23 -0.50 7.07
CA VAL A 174 -10.15 0.63 6.15
C VAL A 174 -9.41 0.21 4.89
N TYR A 175 -9.90 0.59 3.72
CA TYR A 175 -9.24 0.33 2.44
C TYR A 175 -9.36 1.53 1.51
N ASP A 176 -8.37 1.72 0.63
CA ASP A 176 -8.42 2.86 -0.29
C ASP A 176 -9.43 2.64 -1.41
N LEU A 177 -9.94 3.74 -1.93
CA LEU A 177 -11.04 3.77 -2.91
C LEU A 177 -10.70 3.10 -4.26
N ARG A 178 -9.42 2.84 -4.56
CA ARG A 178 -8.95 2.16 -5.78
C ARG A 178 -9.04 0.64 -5.68
N SER A 179 -9.25 0.13 -4.47
CA SER A 179 -9.30 -1.31 -4.22
C SER A 179 -10.49 -1.95 -4.94
N SER A 180 -10.29 -3.19 -5.37
CA SER A 180 -11.32 -4.02 -5.99
C SER A 180 -12.53 -4.20 -5.07
N ARG A 181 -13.71 -4.37 -5.66
CA ARG A 181 -14.91 -4.83 -4.94
C ARG A 181 -14.66 -6.16 -4.20
N ALA A 182 -13.75 -7.00 -4.70
CA ALA A 182 -13.36 -8.23 -4.03
C ALA A 182 -12.87 -8.00 -2.60
N THR A 183 -12.10 -6.92 -2.35
CA THR A 183 -11.62 -6.54 -1.02
C THR A 183 -12.78 -6.17 -0.10
N ARG A 184 -13.69 -5.31 -0.53
CA ARG A 184 -14.90 -4.95 0.22
C ARG A 184 -15.74 -6.17 0.58
N ASP A 185 -15.97 -7.03 -0.42
CA ASP A 185 -16.80 -8.22 -0.28
C ASP A 185 -16.18 -9.24 0.68
N ALA A 186 -14.84 -9.39 0.63
CA ALA A 186 -14.10 -10.26 1.57
C ALA A 186 -14.22 -9.76 3.01
N ILE A 187 -14.02 -8.45 3.25
CA ILE A 187 -14.17 -7.85 4.58
C ILE A 187 -15.60 -8.09 5.12
N ALA A 188 -16.61 -7.83 4.30
CA ALA A 188 -18.00 -8.03 4.68
C ALA A 188 -18.32 -9.52 4.95
N LYS A 189 -17.83 -10.43 4.09
CA LYS A 189 -17.99 -11.88 4.24
C LYS A 189 -17.30 -12.41 5.52
N ALA A 190 -16.17 -11.83 5.90
CA ALA A 190 -15.48 -12.15 7.15
C ALA A 190 -16.17 -11.52 8.39
N GLY A 191 -17.34 -10.89 8.22
CA GLY A 191 -18.12 -10.27 9.30
C GLY A 191 -17.57 -8.93 9.77
N GLY A 192 -16.68 -8.29 9.02
CA GLY A 192 -16.14 -6.95 9.30
C GLY A 192 -16.97 -5.83 8.71
N LYS A 193 -16.67 -4.60 9.12
CA LYS A 193 -17.22 -3.36 8.56
C LYS A 193 -16.23 -2.77 7.55
N PRO A 194 -16.46 -2.89 6.22
CA PRO A 194 -15.59 -2.29 5.21
C PRO A 194 -15.78 -0.76 5.20
N ILE A 195 -14.68 -0.02 5.33
CA ILE A 195 -14.69 1.44 5.28
C ILE A 195 -13.77 1.88 4.16
N ARG A 196 -14.35 2.51 3.13
CA ARG A 196 -13.62 3.09 2.01
C ARG A 196 -13.12 4.48 2.37
N GLU A 197 -11.84 4.75 2.07
CA GLU A 197 -11.21 6.04 2.31
C GLU A 197 -10.48 6.53 1.06
N ARG A 198 -10.22 7.83 0.97
CA ARG A 198 -9.39 8.43 -0.08
C ARG A 198 -7.94 7.98 0.03
N VAL A 199 -7.21 8.10 -1.09
CA VAL A 199 -5.81 7.70 -1.17
C VAL A 199 -4.93 8.58 -0.29
N GLY A 200 -4.09 7.95 0.52
CA GLY A 200 -3.05 8.62 1.32
C GLY A 200 -3.01 8.17 2.78
N HIS A 201 -1.81 7.85 3.21
CA HIS A 201 -1.55 7.25 4.53
C HIS A 201 -2.09 8.05 5.73
N SER A 202 -2.11 9.38 5.65
CA SER A 202 -2.63 10.23 6.73
C SER A 202 -4.14 10.10 6.89
N PHE A 203 -4.89 9.94 5.79
CA PHE A 203 -6.35 9.76 5.79
C PHE A 203 -6.73 8.39 6.31
N ILE A 204 -6.07 7.34 5.79
CA ILE A 204 -6.27 5.97 6.27
C ILE A 204 -6.02 5.89 7.79
N LYS A 205 -4.88 6.41 8.27
CA LYS A 205 -4.54 6.44 9.71
C LYS A 205 -5.56 7.22 10.54
N ALA A 206 -6.06 8.35 10.05
CA ALA A 206 -7.08 9.15 10.73
C ALA A 206 -8.41 8.39 10.85
N THR A 207 -8.88 7.80 9.75
CA THR A 207 -10.11 7.01 9.70
C THR A 207 -10.00 5.74 10.51
N MET A 208 -8.85 5.04 10.50
CA MET A 208 -8.62 3.89 11.38
C MET A 208 -8.76 4.25 12.86
N ARG A 209 -8.21 5.40 13.29
CA ARG A 209 -8.36 5.86 14.68
C ARG A 209 -9.81 6.23 15.02
N LYS A 210 -10.49 6.94 14.13
CA LYS A 210 -11.90 7.36 14.29
C LYS A 210 -12.82 6.14 14.43
N GLU A 211 -12.68 5.19 13.53
CA GLU A 211 -13.53 3.99 13.45
C GLU A 211 -13.04 2.83 14.31
N LYS A 212 -11.92 3.01 15.03
CA LYS A 212 -11.24 1.97 15.82
C LYS A 212 -10.97 0.70 15.00
N ALA A 213 -10.61 0.90 13.72
CA ALA A 213 -10.36 -0.19 12.79
C ALA A 213 -9.17 -1.04 13.23
N VAL A 214 -9.25 -2.34 13.00
CA VAL A 214 -8.19 -3.29 13.39
C VAL A 214 -7.01 -3.26 12.45
N MET A 215 -7.26 -2.94 11.18
CA MET A 215 -6.25 -2.77 10.17
C MET A 215 -6.74 -1.86 9.04
N GLY A 216 -5.81 -1.46 8.19
CA GLY A 216 -6.09 -0.81 6.90
C GLY A 216 -5.12 -1.29 5.83
N GLY A 217 -5.46 -1.05 4.56
CA GLY A 217 -4.59 -1.34 3.44
C GLY A 217 -4.83 -0.43 2.25
N GLU A 218 -3.78 -0.20 1.48
CA GLU A 218 -3.81 0.57 0.25
C GLU A 218 -3.32 -0.25 -0.95
N LEU A 219 -3.78 0.09 -2.13
CA LEU A 219 -3.29 -0.49 -3.38
C LEU A 219 -1.79 -0.23 -3.58
N SER A 220 -1.26 0.80 -2.93
CA SER A 220 0.16 1.15 -2.93
C SER A 220 1.08 0.22 -2.12
N GLY A 221 0.54 -0.80 -1.44
CA GLY A 221 1.32 -1.74 -0.63
C GLY A 221 1.58 -1.30 0.80
N HIS A 222 0.94 -0.22 1.28
CA HIS A 222 0.92 0.10 2.70
C HIS A 222 -0.12 -0.76 3.41
N PHE A 223 0.27 -1.39 4.51
CA PHE A 223 -0.61 -2.14 5.41
C PHE A 223 -0.47 -1.61 6.82
N TYR A 224 -1.58 -1.16 7.39
CA TYR A 224 -1.65 -0.48 8.67
C TYR A 224 -2.24 -1.42 9.73
N PHE A 225 -1.65 -1.44 10.90
CA PHE A 225 -2.08 -2.33 11.98
C PHE A 225 -2.40 -1.51 13.24
N LYS A 226 -3.58 -1.76 13.82
CA LYS A 226 -4.00 -1.11 15.07
C LYS A 226 -2.93 -1.26 16.15
N ASP A 227 -2.44 -2.48 16.32
CA ASP A 227 -1.49 -2.83 17.37
C ASP A 227 -0.03 -2.40 17.04
N ASN A 228 0.19 -1.83 15.85
CA ASN A 228 1.39 -1.10 15.46
C ASN A 228 1.16 0.42 15.54
N TYR A 229 0.51 0.92 16.58
CA TYR A 229 0.21 2.35 16.76
C TYR A 229 -0.57 2.98 15.59
N VAL A 230 -1.34 2.18 14.85
CA VAL A 230 -2.03 2.57 13.61
C VAL A 230 -1.03 3.05 12.55
N SER A 231 0.14 2.44 12.50
CA SER A 231 1.19 2.69 11.49
C SER A 231 1.29 1.55 10.51
N ASP A 232 1.78 1.87 9.32
CA ASP A 232 2.16 0.96 8.27
C ASP A 232 3.46 0.23 8.62
N SER A 233 3.63 -0.99 8.10
CA SER A 233 4.85 -1.75 8.20
C SER A 233 4.87 -2.90 7.20
N GLY A 234 5.85 -2.88 6.30
CA GLY A 234 6.10 -4.00 5.38
C GLY A 234 6.60 -5.24 6.12
N ASP A 235 7.41 -5.08 7.16
CA ASP A 235 7.91 -6.20 7.98
C ASP A 235 6.78 -6.95 8.68
N ILE A 236 5.83 -6.22 9.30
CA ILE A 236 4.66 -6.83 9.95
C ILE A 236 3.77 -7.53 8.91
N ALA A 237 3.58 -6.92 7.74
CA ALA A 237 2.82 -7.54 6.66
C ALA A 237 3.48 -8.86 6.20
N MET A 238 4.82 -8.90 6.06
CA MET A 238 5.56 -10.09 5.69
C MET A 238 5.38 -11.23 6.72
N VAL A 239 5.62 -10.97 8.00
CA VAL A 239 5.49 -12.03 9.03
C VAL A 239 4.04 -12.48 9.23
N THR A 240 3.08 -11.57 9.04
CA THR A 240 1.65 -11.88 9.05
C THR A 240 1.28 -12.81 7.89
N LEU A 241 1.76 -12.52 6.67
CA LEU A 241 1.52 -13.39 5.52
C LEU A 241 2.13 -14.78 5.73
N LEU A 242 3.40 -14.85 6.16
CA LEU A 242 4.06 -16.13 6.43
C LEU A 242 3.27 -16.97 7.45
N SER A 243 2.75 -16.32 8.49
CA SER A 243 1.89 -16.99 9.49
C SER A 243 0.58 -17.50 8.89
N ILE A 244 -0.06 -16.72 8.01
CA ILE A 244 -1.31 -17.14 7.33
C ILE A 244 -1.05 -18.33 6.41
N LEU A 245 0.03 -18.30 5.62
CA LEU A 245 0.42 -19.39 4.73
C LEU A 245 0.66 -20.67 5.52
N GLY A 246 1.38 -20.56 6.65
CA GLY A 246 1.62 -21.69 7.56
C GLY A 246 0.34 -22.27 8.14
N LYS A 247 -0.52 -21.44 8.69
CA LYS A 247 -1.80 -21.83 9.28
C LYS A 247 -2.75 -22.49 8.27
N LYS A 248 -2.77 -21.98 7.03
CA LYS A 248 -3.65 -22.52 5.97
C LYS A 248 -3.03 -23.70 5.22
N GLY A 249 -1.72 -23.89 5.25
CA GLY A 249 -1.00 -24.95 4.51
C GLY A 249 -1.13 -24.83 2.99
N ILE A 250 -1.30 -23.63 2.45
CA ILE A 250 -1.45 -23.36 1.01
C ILE A 250 -0.50 -22.24 0.58
N GLY A 251 -0.06 -22.24 -0.69
CA GLY A 251 0.76 -21.17 -1.25
C GLY A 251 -0.02 -19.88 -1.53
N LEU A 252 0.71 -18.76 -1.70
CA LEU A 252 0.15 -17.43 -1.91
C LEU A 252 -0.83 -17.39 -3.09
N ARG A 253 -0.50 -18.03 -4.20
CA ARG A 253 -1.37 -18.11 -5.38
C ARG A 253 -2.75 -18.69 -5.08
N ALA A 254 -2.79 -19.82 -4.36
CA ALA A 254 -4.05 -20.45 -3.95
C ALA A 254 -4.82 -19.58 -2.96
N LEU A 255 -4.09 -18.87 -2.09
CA LEU A 255 -4.67 -17.98 -1.08
C LEU A 255 -5.42 -16.81 -1.72
N VAL A 256 -4.89 -16.20 -2.78
CA VAL A 256 -5.49 -15.03 -3.44
C VAL A 256 -6.44 -15.38 -4.58
N ALA A 257 -6.45 -16.62 -5.06
CA ALA A 257 -7.31 -17.07 -6.18
C ALA A 257 -8.80 -16.68 -6.02
N PRO A 258 -9.43 -16.74 -4.83
CA PRO A 258 -10.82 -16.35 -4.65
C PRO A 258 -11.14 -14.89 -4.93
N PHE A 259 -10.13 -13.99 -4.94
CA PHE A 259 -10.30 -12.56 -5.17
C PHE A 259 -10.23 -12.15 -6.65
N HIS A 260 -9.76 -13.04 -7.54
CA HIS A 260 -9.74 -12.85 -9.00
C HIS A 260 -11.15 -13.00 -9.60
N ARG A 261 -12.09 -12.13 -9.18
CA ARG A 261 -13.50 -12.18 -9.59
C ARG A 261 -13.88 -11.06 -10.54
N TYR A 262 -13.09 -10.01 -10.58
CA TYR A 262 -13.34 -8.79 -11.33
C TYR A 262 -12.15 -8.43 -12.20
N PHE A 263 -12.40 -7.65 -13.25
CA PHE A 263 -11.42 -7.24 -14.24
C PHE A 263 -11.14 -5.73 -14.10
N ALA A 264 -9.94 -5.39 -13.66
CA ALA A 264 -9.52 -3.99 -13.46
C ALA A 264 -8.56 -3.53 -14.57
N THR A 265 -8.55 -2.22 -14.84
CA THR A 265 -7.58 -1.59 -15.75
C THR A 265 -6.20 -1.39 -15.13
N GLY A 266 -6.09 -1.45 -13.79
CA GLY A 266 -5.01 -0.78 -13.08
C GLY A 266 -5.21 0.75 -13.07
N GLU A 267 -4.27 1.50 -12.50
CA GLU A 267 -4.32 2.95 -12.50
C GLU A 267 -3.74 3.50 -13.82
N MET A 268 -4.52 4.26 -14.56
CA MET A 268 -4.12 4.88 -15.83
C MET A 268 -4.00 6.40 -15.66
N ASN A 269 -2.89 6.99 -16.13
CA ASN A 269 -2.60 8.41 -15.99
C ASN A 269 -2.92 9.18 -17.28
N PHE A 270 -3.49 10.40 -17.13
CA PHE A 270 -3.84 11.26 -18.25
C PHE A 270 -3.48 12.70 -17.96
N ARG A 271 -3.02 13.41 -18.99
CA ARG A 271 -2.88 14.86 -18.95
C ARG A 271 -4.16 15.49 -19.52
N THR A 272 -4.87 16.25 -18.67
CA THR A 272 -6.08 16.96 -19.07
C THR A 272 -5.84 18.48 -19.11
N ALA A 273 -6.48 19.17 -20.05
CA ALA A 273 -6.38 20.63 -20.17
C ALA A 273 -7.16 21.36 -19.06
N ASP A 274 -8.31 20.81 -18.64
CA ASP A 274 -9.20 21.42 -17.65
C ASP A 274 -9.87 20.32 -16.81
N GLY A 275 -9.35 20.12 -15.61
CA GLY A 275 -9.87 19.10 -14.69
C GLY A 275 -11.25 19.43 -14.13
N GLU A 276 -11.60 20.71 -13.92
CA GLU A 276 -12.94 21.09 -13.41
C GLU A 276 -14.02 20.75 -14.43
N ARG A 277 -13.79 21.16 -15.68
CA ARG A 277 -14.70 20.86 -16.79
C ARG A 277 -14.83 19.35 -17.01
N LEU A 278 -13.74 18.61 -16.88
CA LEU A 278 -13.77 17.15 -16.97
C LEU A 278 -14.68 16.54 -15.90
N PHE A 279 -14.53 16.95 -14.64
CA PHE A 279 -15.36 16.42 -13.56
C PHE A 279 -16.84 16.78 -13.73
N ALA A 280 -17.14 17.99 -14.16
CA ALA A 280 -18.52 18.39 -14.47
C ALA A 280 -19.11 17.51 -15.60
N LEU A 281 -18.35 17.28 -16.67
CA LEU A 281 -18.75 16.41 -17.79
C LEU A 281 -19.02 14.97 -17.32
N LEU A 282 -18.14 14.40 -16.48
CA LEU A 282 -18.31 13.03 -15.99
C LEU A 282 -19.56 12.91 -15.10
N LYS A 283 -19.83 13.88 -14.24
CA LYS A 283 -21.05 13.91 -13.40
C LYS A 283 -22.33 13.94 -14.25
N GLU A 284 -22.35 14.76 -15.29
CA GLU A 284 -23.50 14.85 -16.20
C GLU A 284 -23.70 13.56 -16.98
N ARG A 285 -22.63 13.05 -17.61
CA ARG A 285 -22.68 11.90 -18.52
C ARG A 285 -23.04 10.59 -17.81
N TYR A 286 -22.60 10.42 -16.55
CA TYR A 286 -22.82 9.22 -15.74
C TYR A 286 -23.75 9.48 -14.55
N SER A 287 -24.70 10.40 -14.71
CA SER A 287 -25.66 10.80 -13.68
C SER A 287 -26.69 9.72 -13.30
N ASP A 288 -26.77 8.65 -14.11
CA ASP A 288 -27.59 7.47 -13.87
C ASP A 288 -26.91 6.44 -12.92
N GLY A 289 -25.63 6.61 -12.62
CA GLY A 289 -24.90 5.80 -11.64
C GLY A 289 -24.93 6.37 -10.23
N VAL A 290 -24.46 5.59 -9.25
CA VAL A 290 -24.31 6.05 -7.87
C VAL A 290 -23.00 6.85 -7.75
N LEU A 291 -23.14 8.17 -7.60
CA LEU A 291 -22.03 9.12 -7.50
C LEU A 291 -21.49 9.18 -6.08
N ASP A 292 -20.16 9.21 -5.95
CA ASP A 292 -19.42 9.47 -4.71
C ASP A 292 -18.23 10.39 -5.01
N GLU A 293 -18.04 11.41 -4.19
CA GLU A 293 -17.03 12.45 -4.34
C GLU A 293 -15.99 12.42 -3.20
N LEU A 294 -15.73 11.26 -2.63
CA LEU A 294 -14.76 11.09 -1.53
C LEU A 294 -13.33 11.53 -1.95
N ASP A 295 -12.90 11.15 -3.17
CA ASP A 295 -11.64 11.58 -3.78
C ASP A 295 -11.81 11.61 -5.30
N GLY A 296 -11.99 12.79 -5.87
CA GLY A 296 -12.39 12.96 -7.25
C GLY A 296 -13.84 12.52 -7.47
N ILE A 297 -14.09 11.75 -8.51
CA ILE A 297 -15.41 11.24 -8.87
C ILE A 297 -15.34 9.71 -8.98
N THR A 298 -16.10 9.05 -8.14
CA THR A 298 -16.40 7.63 -8.30
C THR A 298 -17.84 7.46 -8.74
N VAL A 299 -18.08 6.70 -9.80
CA VAL A 299 -19.43 6.31 -10.22
C VAL A 299 -19.54 4.80 -10.17
N GLN A 300 -20.57 4.30 -9.47
CA GLN A 300 -20.81 2.88 -9.28
C GLN A 300 -22.08 2.45 -10.00
N TYR A 301 -21.95 1.38 -10.78
CA TYR A 301 -23.05 0.62 -11.38
C TYR A 301 -23.11 -0.78 -10.77
N LYS A 302 -24.07 -1.58 -11.17
CA LYS A 302 -24.25 -2.93 -10.67
C LYS A 302 -23.06 -3.83 -11.02
N ASP A 303 -22.56 -3.71 -12.25
CA ASP A 303 -21.60 -4.64 -12.88
C ASP A 303 -20.23 -4.01 -13.20
N TRP A 304 -20.07 -2.71 -12.97
CA TRP A 304 -18.82 -2.00 -13.14
C TRP A 304 -18.78 -0.72 -12.28
N TRP A 305 -17.60 -0.16 -12.12
CA TRP A 305 -17.39 1.16 -11.51
C TRP A 305 -16.13 1.80 -12.06
N PHE A 306 -16.02 3.10 -11.90
CA PHE A 306 -14.78 3.82 -12.15
C PHE A 306 -14.58 4.94 -11.12
N ASN A 307 -13.32 5.33 -10.94
CA ASN A 307 -12.91 6.53 -10.22
C ASN A 307 -12.00 7.35 -11.12
N VAL A 308 -12.24 8.64 -11.21
CA VAL A 308 -11.34 9.63 -11.80
C VAL A 308 -10.99 10.66 -10.75
N ARG A 309 -9.70 10.78 -10.43
CA ARG A 309 -9.21 11.71 -9.41
C ARG A 309 -8.00 12.50 -9.91
N ARG A 310 -7.69 13.61 -9.25
CA ARG A 310 -6.43 14.33 -9.49
C ARG A 310 -5.29 13.59 -8.80
N SER A 311 -4.11 13.64 -9.40
CA SER A 311 -2.90 13.26 -8.70
C SER A 311 -2.59 14.31 -7.61
N ASN A 312 -2.15 13.87 -6.43
CA ASN A 312 -1.74 14.75 -5.36
C ASN A 312 -0.36 15.37 -5.59
N THR A 313 0.45 14.77 -6.47
CA THR A 313 1.86 15.10 -6.66
C THR A 313 2.19 15.62 -8.07
N GLU A 314 1.31 15.38 -9.04
CA GLU A 314 1.55 15.68 -10.44
C GLU A 314 0.32 16.33 -11.09
N PRO A 315 0.46 17.14 -12.14
CA PRO A 315 -0.67 17.77 -12.84
C PRO A 315 -1.38 16.77 -13.79
N LEU A 316 -1.81 15.65 -13.24
CA LEU A 316 -2.44 14.54 -13.95
C LEU A 316 -3.80 14.19 -13.34
N VAL A 317 -4.67 13.59 -14.14
CA VAL A 317 -5.83 12.83 -13.66
C VAL A 317 -5.56 11.33 -13.81
N ARG A 318 -6.12 10.55 -12.89
CA ARG A 318 -5.92 9.11 -12.79
C ARG A 318 -7.26 8.39 -12.86
N LEU A 319 -7.35 7.41 -13.75
CA LEU A 319 -8.50 6.52 -13.89
C LEU A 319 -8.20 5.18 -13.24
N ASN A 320 -9.13 4.71 -12.42
CA ASN A 320 -9.26 3.30 -12.03
C ASN A 320 -10.64 2.82 -12.47
N LEU A 321 -10.72 1.68 -13.15
CA LEU A 321 -11.96 1.08 -13.61
C LEU A 321 -11.94 -0.43 -13.33
N GLU A 322 -13.06 -0.96 -12.88
CA GLU A 322 -13.25 -2.40 -12.67
C GLU A 322 -14.65 -2.82 -13.13
N ALA A 323 -14.75 -3.99 -13.73
CA ALA A 323 -15.99 -4.56 -14.21
C ALA A 323 -16.10 -6.08 -13.93
N ASP A 324 -17.32 -6.62 -14.01
CA ASP A 324 -17.60 -8.04 -13.78
C ASP A 324 -17.05 -8.94 -14.90
N THR A 325 -16.83 -8.39 -16.10
CA THR A 325 -16.27 -9.13 -17.23
C THR A 325 -15.19 -8.30 -17.93
N GLU A 326 -14.25 -9.00 -18.57
CA GLU A 326 -13.18 -8.38 -19.35
C GLU A 326 -13.74 -7.52 -20.49
N SER A 327 -14.70 -8.05 -21.23
CA SER A 327 -15.36 -7.34 -22.33
C SER A 327 -16.04 -6.05 -21.86
N LEU A 328 -16.68 -6.05 -20.69
CA LEU A 328 -17.30 -4.84 -20.13
C LEU A 328 -16.25 -3.82 -19.70
N ARG A 329 -15.15 -4.28 -19.06
CA ARG A 329 -14.01 -3.42 -18.72
C ARG A 329 -13.48 -2.71 -19.97
N ASP A 330 -13.23 -3.46 -21.05
CA ASP A 330 -12.65 -2.90 -22.27
C ASP A 330 -13.61 -1.93 -22.96
N LEU A 331 -14.90 -2.26 -23.00
CA LEU A 331 -15.94 -1.38 -23.53
C LEU A 331 -15.97 -0.05 -22.76
N LYS A 332 -16.03 -0.12 -21.43
CA LYS A 332 -16.11 1.08 -20.58
C LYS A 332 -14.81 1.88 -20.56
N CYS A 333 -13.67 1.22 -20.66
CA CYS A 333 -12.38 1.88 -20.86
C CYS A 333 -12.36 2.66 -22.19
N ALA A 334 -12.82 2.05 -23.29
CA ALA A 334 -12.91 2.72 -24.60
C ALA A 334 -13.88 3.94 -24.59
N GLU A 335 -14.92 3.91 -23.77
CA GLU A 335 -15.85 5.05 -23.59
C GLU A 335 -15.22 6.20 -22.77
N LEU A 336 -14.43 5.89 -21.73
CA LEU A 336 -13.90 6.86 -20.78
C LEU A 336 -12.60 7.51 -21.26
N VAL A 337 -11.67 6.72 -21.79
CA VAL A 337 -10.32 7.20 -22.18
C VAL A 337 -10.34 8.44 -23.08
N PRO A 338 -11.20 8.54 -24.12
CA PRO A 338 -11.25 9.73 -24.97
C PRO A 338 -11.68 11.02 -24.23
N LEU A 339 -12.35 10.90 -23.07
CA LEU A 339 -12.83 12.05 -22.28
C LEU A 339 -11.72 12.61 -21.38
N LEU A 340 -10.74 11.78 -21.00
CA LEU A 340 -9.77 12.09 -19.94
C LEU A 340 -8.58 12.93 -20.42
N GLY A 341 -8.31 12.94 -21.73
CA GLY A 341 -7.20 13.67 -22.33
C GLY A 341 -6.12 12.75 -22.89
N THR A 342 -4.86 13.20 -22.86
CA THR A 342 -3.75 12.44 -23.43
C THR A 342 -3.22 11.42 -22.42
N PRO A 343 -3.18 10.10 -22.77
CA PRO A 343 -2.55 9.09 -21.92
C PRO A 343 -1.08 9.40 -21.67
N VAL A 344 -0.62 9.16 -20.45
CA VAL A 344 0.78 9.30 -20.05
C VAL A 344 1.26 7.92 -19.62
N HIS A 345 2.32 7.42 -20.28
CA HIS A 345 2.94 6.15 -19.90
C HIS A 345 3.62 6.30 -18.53
N GLY A 346 3.37 5.32 -17.62
CA GLY A 346 3.89 5.31 -16.26
C GLY A 346 2.80 5.20 -15.19
N GLY A 347 1.64 4.61 -15.51
CA GLY A 347 0.65 4.17 -14.51
C GLY A 347 1.17 2.96 -13.72
N HIS A 348 0.83 2.89 -12.45
CA HIS A 348 1.12 1.76 -11.54
C HIS A 348 0.11 0.65 -11.72
#